data_79359b9d9cc50020a966e80d3c8949fd
#
_entry.id   79359b9d9cc50020a966e80d3c8949fd
#
_cell.length_a   1.000
_cell.length_b   1.000
_cell.length_c   1.000
_cell.angle_alpha   90.00
_cell.angle_beta   90.00
_cell.angle_gamma   90.00
#
_symmetry.space_group_name_H-M   'P 1'
#
loop_
_entity.id
_entity.type
_entity.pdbx_description
1 polymer ?
#
loop_
_entity_poly.entity_id
_entity_poly.type
_entity_poly.pdbx_seq_one_letter_code
_entity_poly.pdbx_strand_id
1 'polypeptide(L)'
;MSDVKQAVGYQQISAHFQRQDGKRFLEDAMPCPGNSILDLGCGTGELSAYLAQLVGQEGKVVAVDPDNDRIQVAQKSHTSVKNLVFLEGSASNFPGMGTETYDIIFCNYVLHWIPDKEELFKNMFSSLKPTGKIALQYSDHMPTLYDHAYRELNPENINRIIDMHYFESRSGVEKMCKAAGFDIVKSYDMKRSDHQFENGESIRKYFWATTHGVFDPYLVTEDRLTTFCDRYSIGDDAPFRFLGEGDFHSALIAAKSAKPVIGG
;
A
#
# COMPACT_ATOMS: atom_id res chain seq x y z
N MET A 1 2.36 -16.23 -13.25
CA MET A 1 1.91 -16.97 -12.06
C MET A 1 2.62 -16.34 -10.89
N SER A 2 1.88 -15.70 -9.97
CA SER A 2 2.46 -15.32 -8.69
C SER A 2 2.77 -16.62 -7.94
N ASP A 3 3.88 -16.68 -7.22
CA ASP A 3 4.30 -17.89 -6.51
C ASP A 3 4.00 -17.64 -5.02
N VAL A 4 3.33 -18.57 -4.35
CA VAL A 4 3.11 -18.54 -2.88
C VAL A 4 4.41 -18.23 -2.12
N LYS A 5 5.57 -18.65 -2.64
CA LYS A 5 6.89 -18.30 -2.11
C LYS A 5 7.16 -16.79 -2.18
N GLN A 6 6.70 -16.11 -3.23
CA GLN A 6 6.82 -14.66 -3.37
C GLN A 6 5.94 -13.95 -2.34
N ALA A 7 4.70 -14.38 -2.15
CA ALA A 7 3.80 -13.82 -1.15
C ALA A 7 4.33 -13.99 0.29
N VAL A 8 4.92 -15.16 0.61
CA VAL A 8 5.58 -15.41 1.89
C VAL A 8 6.83 -14.55 2.05
N GLY A 9 7.64 -14.41 1.01
CA GLY A 9 8.81 -13.52 1.02
C GLY A 9 8.42 -12.05 1.22
N TYR A 10 7.32 -11.61 0.60
CA TYR A 10 6.73 -10.29 0.82
C TYR A 10 6.33 -10.09 2.28
N GLN A 11 5.62 -11.04 2.88
CA GLN A 11 5.20 -10.98 4.28
C GLN A 11 6.40 -10.83 5.24
N GLN A 12 7.47 -11.56 5.00
CA GLN A 12 8.63 -11.58 5.89
C GLN A 12 9.47 -10.30 5.84
N ILE A 13 9.53 -9.63 4.69
CA ILE A 13 10.47 -8.54 4.45
C ILE A 13 9.75 -7.21 4.26
N SER A 14 8.82 -7.13 3.31
CA SER A 14 8.17 -5.85 2.94
C SER A 14 7.13 -5.40 3.96
N ALA A 15 6.41 -6.35 4.56
CA ALA A 15 5.36 -6.06 5.53
C ALA A 15 5.89 -5.32 6.78
N HIS A 16 7.17 -5.48 7.12
CA HIS A 16 7.73 -4.81 8.30
C HIS A 16 7.75 -3.28 8.12
N PHE A 17 8.28 -2.77 7.02
CA PHE A 17 8.42 -1.31 6.76
C PHE A 17 7.07 -0.66 6.48
N GLN A 18 6.29 -1.25 5.59
CA GLN A 18 4.95 -0.75 5.24
C GLN A 18 4.01 -0.77 6.45
N ARG A 19 4.17 -1.74 7.33
CA ARG A 19 3.41 -1.85 8.58
C ARG A 19 3.71 -0.72 9.57
N GLN A 20 4.96 -0.31 9.72
CA GLN A 20 5.32 0.80 10.62
C GLN A 20 4.74 2.11 10.12
N ASP A 21 4.95 2.44 8.84
CA ASP A 21 4.43 3.65 8.22
C ASP A 21 2.89 3.64 8.18
N GLY A 22 2.28 2.51 7.84
CA GLY A 22 0.83 2.35 7.83
C GLY A 22 0.20 2.51 9.22
N LYS A 23 0.80 1.96 10.28
CA LYS A 23 0.32 2.14 11.65
C LYS A 23 0.36 3.60 12.09
N ARG A 24 1.46 4.29 11.78
CA ARG A 24 1.59 5.72 12.07
C ARG A 24 0.54 6.55 11.31
N PHE A 25 0.26 6.20 10.06
CA PHE A 25 -0.80 6.84 9.27
C PHE A 25 -2.20 6.57 9.82
N LEU A 26 -2.44 5.39 10.40
CA LEU A 26 -3.73 5.05 11.02
C LEU A 26 -4.08 5.91 12.23
N GLU A 27 -3.09 6.53 12.91
CA GLU A 27 -3.33 7.52 13.95
C GLU A 27 -4.10 8.74 13.40
N ASP A 28 -3.77 9.16 12.17
CA ASP A 28 -4.48 10.24 11.49
C ASP A 28 -5.81 9.79 10.87
N ALA A 29 -5.88 8.57 10.39
CA ALA A 29 -7.11 7.99 9.83
C ALA A 29 -8.17 7.74 10.91
N MET A 30 -7.78 7.60 12.17
CA MET A 30 -8.65 7.49 13.36
C MET A 30 -9.79 6.47 13.19
N PRO A 31 -9.52 5.18 12.96
CA PRO A 31 -10.55 4.16 12.98
C PRO A 31 -11.14 4.04 14.39
N CYS A 32 -12.47 3.94 14.49
CA CYS A 32 -13.19 3.88 15.76
C CYS A 32 -13.81 2.50 15.96
N PRO A 33 -14.02 2.07 17.23
CA PRO A 33 -14.79 0.87 17.54
C PRO A 33 -16.14 0.85 16.82
N GLY A 34 -16.50 -0.28 16.25
CA GLY A 34 -17.74 -0.45 15.49
C GLY A 34 -17.65 -0.05 14.00
N ASN A 35 -16.55 0.55 13.53
CA ASN A 35 -16.43 0.91 12.12
C ASN A 35 -16.43 -0.31 11.19
N SER A 36 -17.06 -0.14 10.02
CA SER A 36 -16.93 -1.01 8.86
C SER A 36 -15.85 -0.45 7.94
N ILE A 37 -14.77 -1.21 7.74
CA ILE A 37 -13.61 -0.75 6.97
C ILE A 37 -13.37 -1.66 5.77
N LEU A 38 -13.10 -1.04 4.61
CA LEU A 38 -12.47 -1.71 3.47
C LEU A 38 -10.97 -1.42 3.52
N ASP A 39 -10.15 -2.46 3.49
CA ASP A 39 -8.71 -2.38 3.23
C ASP A 39 -8.46 -2.80 1.78
N LEU A 40 -8.23 -1.81 0.92
CA LEU A 40 -8.06 -1.98 -0.52
C LEU A 40 -6.58 -2.14 -0.86
N GLY A 41 -6.19 -3.32 -1.35
CA GLY A 41 -4.80 -3.71 -1.59
C GLY A 41 -4.13 -4.18 -0.31
N CYS A 42 -4.75 -5.10 0.40
CA CYS A 42 -4.37 -5.53 1.75
C CYS A 42 -3.06 -6.35 1.81
N GLY A 43 -2.55 -6.82 0.67
CA GLY A 43 -1.38 -7.69 0.64
C GLY A 43 -1.56 -8.95 1.49
N THR A 44 -0.63 -9.20 2.41
CA THR A 44 -0.65 -10.34 3.33
C THR A 44 -1.38 -10.08 4.66
N GLY A 45 -2.05 -8.91 4.79
CA GLY A 45 -3.10 -8.68 5.77
C GLY A 45 -2.66 -8.15 7.14
N GLU A 46 -1.40 -7.76 7.35
CA GLU A 46 -0.89 -7.32 8.65
C GLU A 46 -1.58 -6.03 9.14
N LEU A 47 -1.80 -5.06 8.23
CA LEU A 47 -2.53 -3.84 8.57
C LEU A 47 -4.03 -4.10 8.71
N SER A 48 -4.60 -5.00 7.89
CA SER A 48 -6.00 -5.43 8.03
C SER A 48 -6.28 -6.05 9.40
N ALA A 49 -5.37 -6.91 9.88
CA ALA A 49 -5.50 -7.51 11.21
C ALA A 49 -5.37 -6.45 12.32
N TYR A 50 -4.52 -5.45 12.14
CA TYR A 50 -4.41 -4.34 13.07
C TYR A 50 -5.66 -3.45 13.05
N LEU A 51 -6.22 -3.13 11.87
CA LEU A 51 -7.49 -2.44 11.72
C LEU A 51 -8.63 -3.20 12.44
N ALA A 52 -8.69 -4.52 12.29
CA ALA A 52 -9.69 -5.35 12.97
C ALA A 52 -9.59 -5.29 14.49
N GLN A 53 -8.38 -5.15 15.04
CA GLN A 53 -8.18 -4.90 16.48
C GLN A 53 -8.70 -3.53 16.90
N LEU A 54 -8.43 -2.48 16.11
CA LEU A 54 -8.84 -1.11 16.42
C LEU A 54 -10.37 -0.94 16.40
N VAL A 55 -11.06 -1.57 15.43
CA VAL A 55 -12.52 -1.47 15.34
C VAL A 55 -13.26 -2.39 16.32
N GLY A 56 -12.57 -3.34 16.95
CA GLY A 56 -13.13 -4.23 17.95
C GLY A 56 -14.18 -5.21 17.42
N GLN A 57 -14.82 -5.96 18.31
CA GLN A 57 -15.75 -7.05 17.95
C GLN A 57 -17.01 -6.57 17.22
N GLU A 58 -17.46 -5.36 17.49
CA GLU A 58 -18.64 -4.75 16.85
C GLU A 58 -18.31 -4.16 15.48
N GLY A 59 -17.04 -3.96 15.16
CA GLY A 59 -16.57 -3.50 13.87
C GLY A 59 -16.27 -4.64 12.90
N LYS A 60 -16.08 -4.31 11.64
CA LYS A 60 -15.78 -5.28 10.58
C LYS A 60 -14.72 -4.74 9.63
N VAL A 61 -13.79 -5.60 9.23
CA VAL A 61 -12.83 -5.30 8.16
C VAL A 61 -13.04 -6.27 7.01
N VAL A 62 -13.22 -5.72 5.81
CA VAL A 62 -13.16 -6.45 4.54
C VAL A 62 -11.85 -6.05 3.88
N ALA A 63 -10.98 -7.01 3.61
CA ALA A 63 -9.66 -6.80 3.06
C ALA A 63 -9.57 -7.46 1.68
N VAL A 64 -9.18 -6.70 0.66
CA VAL A 64 -9.11 -7.21 -0.70
C VAL A 64 -7.74 -6.94 -1.33
N ASP A 65 -7.30 -7.90 -2.15
CA ASP A 65 -6.10 -7.78 -2.98
C ASP A 65 -6.33 -8.55 -4.29
N PRO A 66 -5.85 -8.07 -5.45
CA PRO A 66 -5.97 -8.80 -6.70
C PRO A 66 -5.05 -10.04 -6.78
N ASP A 67 -4.05 -10.12 -5.92
CA ASP A 67 -3.12 -11.25 -5.84
C ASP A 67 -3.67 -12.36 -4.93
N ASN A 68 -4.23 -13.40 -5.53
CA ASN A 68 -4.82 -14.52 -4.80
C ASN A 68 -3.81 -15.26 -3.91
N ASP A 69 -2.53 -15.30 -4.25
CA ASP A 69 -1.51 -15.94 -3.41
C ASP A 69 -1.27 -15.13 -2.13
N ARG A 70 -1.28 -13.80 -2.22
CA ARG A 70 -1.25 -12.92 -1.03
C ARG A 70 -2.48 -13.12 -0.16
N ILE A 71 -3.67 -13.22 -0.76
CA ILE A 71 -4.92 -13.52 -0.04
C ILE A 71 -4.85 -14.87 0.69
N GLN A 72 -4.33 -15.92 0.05
CA GLN A 72 -4.16 -17.21 0.72
C GLN A 72 -3.20 -17.15 1.91
N VAL A 73 -2.10 -16.40 1.80
CA VAL A 73 -1.17 -16.17 2.92
C VAL A 73 -1.88 -15.40 4.03
N ALA A 74 -2.60 -14.33 3.71
CA ALA A 74 -3.36 -13.52 4.67
C ALA A 74 -4.39 -14.36 5.43
N GLN A 75 -5.19 -15.16 4.73
CA GLN A 75 -6.20 -16.05 5.33
C GLN A 75 -5.56 -17.06 6.29
N LYS A 76 -4.42 -17.66 5.92
CA LYS A 76 -3.71 -18.63 6.77
C LYS A 76 -3.09 -17.97 8.02
N SER A 77 -2.53 -16.77 7.86
CA SER A 77 -1.82 -16.06 8.93
C SER A 77 -2.74 -15.44 9.98
N HIS A 78 -3.99 -15.11 9.61
CA HIS A 78 -4.91 -14.34 10.46
C HIS A 78 -6.21 -15.08 10.80
N THR A 79 -6.20 -16.41 10.84
CA THR A 79 -7.38 -17.26 11.11
C THR A 79 -8.09 -16.99 12.43
N SER A 80 -7.38 -16.44 13.42
CA SER A 80 -7.92 -16.13 14.75
C SER A 80 -8.73 -14.83 14.78
N VAL A 81 -8.64 -13.95 13.78
CA VAL A 81 -9.28 -12.63 13.75
C VAL A 81 -10.69 -12.76 13.16
N LYS A 82 -11.72 -12.77 14.03
CA LYS A 82 -13.09 -13.14 13.65
C LYS A 82 -13.86 -12.07 12.87
N ASN A 83 -13.52 -10.80 13.06
CA ASN A 83 -14.14 -9.64 12.41
C ASN A 83 -13.40 -9.17 11.15
N LEU A 84 -12.55 -10.03 10.58
CA LEU A 84 -11.75 -9.78 9.39
C LEU A 84 -12.02 -10.85 8.32
N VAL A 85 -12.26 -10.40 7.08
CA VAL A 85 -12.46 -11.28 5.92
C VAL A 85 -11.51 -10.86 4.82
N PHE A 86 -10.78 -11.82 4.25
CA PHE A 86 -9.90 -11.64 3.10
C PHE A 86 -10.52 -12.23 1.84
N LEU A 87 -10.57 -11.44 0.77
CA LEU A 87 -11.17 -11.81 -0.51
C LEU A 87 -10.31 -11.33 -1.68
N GLU A 88 -10.32 -12.06 -2.77
CA GLU A 88 -9.80 -11.55 -4.03
C GLU A 88 -10.67 -10.39 -4.50
N GLY A 89 -10.04 -9.28 -4.91
CA GLY A 89 -10.74 -8.08 -5.34
C GLY A 89 -9.80 -6.99 -5.81
N SER A 90 -10.34 -5.96 -6.44
CA SER A 90 -9.57 -4.88 -7.05
C SER A 90 -10.23 -3.51 -6.87
N ALA A 91 -9.60 -2.45 -7.38
CA ALA A 91 -10.14 -1.08 -7.41
C ALA A 91 -11.49 -0.95 -8.13
N SER A 92 -11.78 -1.86 -9.06
CA SER A 92 -13.02 -1.90 -9.84
C SER A 92 -13.98 -3.03 -9.45
N ASN A 93 -13.60 -3.86 -8.47
CA ASN A 93 -14.43 -4.97 -8.00
C ASN A 93 -14.08 -5.34 -6.55
N PHE A 94 -14.90 -4.88 -5.60
CA PHE A 94 -14.79 -5.25 -4.19
C PHE A 94 -16.19 -5.35 -3.56
N PRO A 95 -16.35 -6.13 -2.46
CA PRO A 95 -17.63 -6.26 -1.77
C PRO A 95 -18.18 -4.91 -1.29
N GLY A 96 -19.45 -4.69 -1.41
CA GLY A 96 -20.10 -3.44 -0.97
C GLY A 96 -19.82 -2.22 -1.88
N MET A 97 -19.28 -2.42 -3.07
CA MET A 97 -19.10 -1.34 -4.04
C MET A 97 -20.44 -0.73 -4.43
N GLY A 98 -20.57 0.60 -4.32
CA GLY A 98 -21.77 1.34 -4.66
C GLY A 98 -22.90 1.25 -3.62
N THR A 99 -22.70 0.68 -2.43
CA THR A 99 -23.76 0.39 -1.44
C THR A 99 -23.64 1.14 -0.12
N GLU A 100 -22.85 2.18 -0.04
CA GLU A 100 -22.67 3.00 1.18
C GLU A 100 -22.38 2.16 2.45
N THR A 101 -21.51 1.16 2.32
CA THR A 101 -21.24 0.15 3.36
C THR A 101 -20.17 0.57 4.36
N TYR A 102 -19.19 1.36 3.92
CA TYR A 102 -17.97 1.57 4.69
C TYR A 102 -17.93 2.93 5.41
N ASP A 103 -17.45 2.92 6.65
CA ASP A 103 -17.09 4.14 7.38
C ASP A 103 -15.72 4.68 6.91
N ILE A 104 -14.80 3.75 6.61
CA ILE A 104 -13.45 4.09 6.12
C ILE A 104 -13.11 3.14 4.96
N ILE A 105 -12.56 3.70 3.87
CA ILE A 105 -11.80 2.94 2.88
C ILE A 105 -10.33 3.31 3.08
N PHE A 106 -9.56 2.33 3.52
CA PHE A 106 -8.13 2.43 3.73
C PHE A 106 -7.39 1.87 2.52
N CYS A 107 -6.35 2.56 2.05
CA CYS A 107 -5.56 2.16 0.90
C CYS A 107 -4.10 2.57 1.13
N ASN A 108 -3.25 1.57 1.39
CA ASN A 108 -1.87 1.79 1.81
C ASN A 108 -0.87 1.24 0.80
N TYR A 109 -0.08 2.11 0.17
CA TYR A 109 0.91 1.78 -0.87
C TYR A 109 0.34 1.03 -2.08
N VAL A 110 -0.87 1.41 -2.51
CA VAL A 110 -1.58 0.75 -3.63
C VAL A 110 -1.88 1.71 -4.77
N LEU A 111 -2.12 3.01 -4.51
CA LEU A 111 -2.61 3.96 -5.52
C LEU A 111 -1.74 4.02 -6.79
N HIS A 112 -0.43 3.86 -6.65
CA HIS A 112 0.51 3.86 -7.78
C HIS A 112 0.48 2.59 -8.64
N TRP A 113 -0.29 1.57 -8.25
CA TRP A 113 -0.56 0.38 -9.06
C TRP A 113 -1.85 0.50 -9.90
N ILE A 114 -2.67 1.51 -9.65
CA ILE A 114 -4.00 1.66 -10.25
C ILE A 114 -3.93 2.65 -11.40
N PRO A 115 -4.18 2.22 -12.65
CA PRO A 115 -4.13 3.11 -13.80
C PRO A 115 -5.28 4.12 -13.82
N ASP A 116 -6.52 3.68 -13.57
CA ASP A 116 -7.70 4.54 -13.57
C ASP A 116 -8.09 4.97 -12.15
N LYS A 117 -7.49 6.07 -11.72
CA LYS A 117 -7.74 6.65 -10.39
C LYS A 117 -9.06 7.43 -10.32
N GLU A 118 -9.53 7.96 -11.44
CA GLU A 118 -10.81 8.67 -11.47
C GLU A 118 -11.97 7.69 -11.22
N GLU A 119 -11.93 6.52 -11.84
CA GLU A 119 -12.91 5.47 -11.58
C GLU A 119 -12.80 4.96 -10.14
N LEU A 120 -11.58 4.73 -9.65
CA LEU A 120 -11.34 4.34 -8.25
C LEU A 120 -12.02 5.32 -7.29
N PHE A 121 -11.81 6.63 -7.43
CA PHE A 121 -12.39 7.61 -6.50
C PHE A 121 -13.92 7.64 -6.57
N LYS A 122 -14.52 7.46 -7.74
CA LYS A 122 -15.98 7.31 -7.88
C LYS A 122 -16.49 6.05 -7.16
N ASN A 123 -15.79 4.94 -7.31
CA ASN A 123 -16.13 3.68 -6.64
C ASN A 123 -16.01 3.81 -5.12
N MET A 124 -14.93 4.42 -4.63
CA MET A 124 -14.76 4.70 -3.20
C MET A 124 -15.89 5.62 -2.68
N PHE A 125 -16.19 6.70 -3.40
CA PHE A 125 -17.23 7.65 -2.98
C PHE A 125 -18.59 6.99 -2.84
N SER A 126 -19.02 6.21 -3.84
CA SER A 126 -20.32 5.51 -3.83
C SER A 126 -20.40 4.40 -2.77
N SER A 127 -19.28 3.88 -2.33
CA SER A 127 -19.19 2.78 -1.36
C SER A 127 -19.11 3.24 0.09
N LEU A 128 -18.82 4.52 0.32
CA LEU A 128 -18.76 5.11 1.65
C LEU A 128 -20.15 5.53 2.15
N LYS A 129 -20.38 5.31 3.44
CA LYS A 129 -21.51 5.92 4.16
C LYS A 129 -21.48 7.44 4.03
N PRO A 130 -22.61 8.16 4.30
CA PRO A 130 -22.67 9.62 4.18
C PRO A 130 -21.60 10.39 4.97
N THR A 131 -21.14 9.85 6.10
CA THR A 131 -20.08 10.42 6.94
C THR A 131 -18.73 9.71 6.80
N GLY A 132 -18.63 8.84 5.79
CA GLY A 132 -17.44 8.03 5.58
C GLY A 132 -16.28 8.83 4.99
N LYS A 133 -15.09 8.26 5.08
CA LYS A 133 -13.84 8.86 4.59
C LYS A 133 -12.93 7.85 3.91
N ILE A 134 -12.10 8.35 3.02
CA ILE A 134 -10.94 7.63 2.51
C ILE A 134 -9.69 8.01 3.28
N ALA A 135 -8.78 7.06 3.44
CA ALA A 135 -7.45 7.25 4.01
C ALA A 135 -6.42 6.59 3.11
N LEU A 136 -5.63 7.38 2.42
CA LEU A 136 -4.69 6.97 1.38
C LEU A 136 -3.27 7.31 1.76
N GLN A 137 -2.37 6.33 1.67
CA GLN A 137 -0.92 6.52 1.76
C GLN A 137 -0.28 5.94 0.50
N TYR A 138 0.48 6.73 -0.24
CA TYR A 138 0.95 6.33 -1.57
C TYR A 138 2.25 7.02 -1.97
N SER A 139 2.96 6.42 -2.92
CA SER A 139 4.07 7.07 -3.60
C SER A 139 3.53 7.91 -4.75
N ASP A 140 3.92 9.17 -4.82
CA ASP A 140 3.60 10.09 -5.91
C ASP A 140 4.69 10.13 -6.99
N HIS A 141 5.82 9.51 -6.72
CA HIS A 141 6.94 9.28 -7.63
C HIS A 141 7.70 8.02 -7.23
N MET A 142 8.62 7.56 -8.09
CA MET A 142 9.51 6.46 -7.76
C MET A 142 10.46 6.88 -6.64
N PRO A 143 10.50 6.17 -5.50
CA PRO A 143 11.44 6.48 -4.42
C PRO A 143 12.89 6.33 -4.89
N THR A 144 13.78 7.21 -4.41
CA THR A 144 15.18 7.28 -4.84
C THR A 144 15.92 5.95 -4.69
N LEU A 145 15.80 5.29 -3.54
CA LEU A 145 16.40 3.97 -3.31
C LEU A 145 15.91 2.92 -4.33
N TYR A 146 14.60 2.94 -4.64
CA TYR A 146 14.00 1.98 -5.58
C TYR A 146 14.46 2.23 -7.01
N ASP A 147 14.52 3.50 -7.44
CA ASP A 147 15.03 3.86 -8.76
C ASP A 147 16.49 3.39 -8.94
N HIS A 148 17.35 3.65 -7.95
CA HIS A 148 18.73 3.17 -7.96
C HIS A 148 18.80 1.64 -7.98
N ALA A 149 18.06 0.96 -7.12
CA ALA A 149 18.06 -0.50 -7.08
C ALA A 149 17.59 -1.12 -8.40
N TYR A 150 16.53 -0.60 -9.00
CA TYR A 150 16.02 -1.14 -10.26
C TYR A 150 16.99 -0.92 -11.41
N ARG A 151 17.64 0.25 -11.49
CA ARG A 151 18.59 0.58 -12.55
C ARG A 151 19.93 -0.14 -12.42
N GLU A 152 20.43 -0.31 -11.21
CA GLU A 152 21.76 -0.85 -10.96
C GLU A 152 21.75 -2.36 -10.76
N LEU A 153 20.74 -2.88 -10.05
CA LEU A 153 20.64 -4.31 -9.76
C LEU A 153 19.91 -5.10 -10.87
N ASN A 154 18.97 -4.47 -11.57
CA ASN A 154 18.13 -5.18 -12.56
C ASN A 154 17.86 -4.34 -13.84
N PRO A 155 18.88 -3.78 -14.48
CA PRO A 155 18.73 -2.91 -15.65
C PRO A 155 18.00 -3.60 -16.82
N GLU A 156 18.07 -4.92 -16.91
CA GLU A 156 17.41 -5.71 -17.94
C GLU A 156 15.88 -5.62 -17.89
N ASN A 157 15.31 -5.37 -16.71
CA ASN A 157 13.86 -5.29 -16.48
C ASN A 157 13.36 -3.87 -16.17
N ILE A 158 14.22 -2.85 -16.22
CA ILE A 158 13.89 -1.49 -15.76
C ILE A 158 12.65 -0.90 -16.45
N ASN A 159 12.52 -1.06 -17.77
CA ASN A 159 11.35 -0.52 -18.50
C ASN A 159 10.06 -1.21 -18.06
N ARG A 160 10.07 -2.54 -17.88
CA ARG A 160 8.91 -3.28 -17.39
C ARG A 160 8.52 -2.87 -15.98
N ILE A 161 9.51 -2.59 -15.10
CA ILE A 161 9.26 -2.12 -13.74
C ILE A 161 8.66 -0.71 -13.76
N ILE A 162 9.17 0.19 -14.61
CA ILE A 162 8.63 1.55 -14.74
C ILE A 162 7.20 1.51 -15.27
N ASP A 163 6.94 0.74 -16.33
CA ASP A 163 5.66 0.68 -17.02
C ASP A 163 4.51 0.12 -16.17
N MET A 164 4.82 -0.59 -15.08
CA MET A 164 3.80 -1.11 -14.17
C MET A 164 3.34 -0.09 -13.10
N HIS A 165 4.00 1.08 -13.00
CA HIS A 165 3.68 2.11 -12.03
C HIS A 165 2.95 3.29 -12.67
N TYR A 166 1.90 3.73 -12.03
CA TYR A 166 1.05 4.86 -12.45
C TYR A 166 1.09 5.94 -11.36
N PHE A 167 2.26 6.57 -11.20
CA PHE A 167 2.43 7.63 -10.23
C PHE A 167 1.55 8.84 -10.55
N GLU A 168 1.08 9.51 -9.52
CA GLU A 168 0.32 10.74 -9.63
C GLU A 168 0.71 11.70 -8.52
N SER A 169 0.92 12.94 -8.87
CA SER A 169 1.26 13.99 -7.94
C SER A 169 0.20 14.16 -6.85
N ARG A 170 0.59 14.61 -5.67
CA ARG A 170 -0.35 14.88 -4.58
C ARG A 170 -1.47 15.84 -5.01
N SER A 171 -1.12 16.91 -5.74
CA SER A 171 -2.12 17.87 -6.26
C SER A 171 -3.06 17.24 -7.29
N GLY A 172 -2.60 16.30 -8.12
CA GLY A 172 -3.41 15.54 -9.05
C GLY A 172 -4.41 14.63 -8.32
N VAL A 173 -3.94 13.90 -7.31
CA VAL A 173 -4.80 13.06 -6.45
C VAL A 173 -5.86 13.90 -5.74
N GLU A 174 -5.49 15.05 -5.14
CA GLU A 174 -6.45 15.97 -4.51
C GLU A 174 -7.52 16.47 -5.49
N LYS A 175 -7.11 16.80 -6.72
CA LYS A 175 -8.03 17.24 -7.77
C LYS A 175 -9.04 16.14 -8.13
N MET A 176 -8.58 14.89 -8.32
CA MET A 176 -9.46 13.76 -8.61
C MET A 176 -10.40 13.45 -7.44
N CYS A 177 -9.92 13.49 -6.19
CA CYS A 177 -10.76 13.35 -5.00
C CYS A 177 -11.89 14.39 -4.98
N LYS A 178 -11.55 15.68 -5.16
CA LYS A 178 -12.56 16.76 -5.20
C LYS A 178 -13.57 16.56 -6.32
N ALA A 179 -13.10 16.16 -7.51
CA ALA A 179 -13.98 15.88 -8.65
C ALA A 179 -14.94 14.72 -8.38
N ALA A 180 -14.54 13.74 -7.58
CA ALA A 180 -15.41 12.63 -7.16
C ALA A 180 -16.38 13.01 -6.02
N GLY A 181 -16.28 14.20 -5.41
CA GLY A 181 -17.17 14.69 -4.36
C GLY A 181 -16.59 14.62 -2.94
N PHE A 182 -15.28 14.46 -2.79
CA PHE A 182 -14.63 14.46 -1.48
C PHE A 182 -14.19 15.87 -1.05
N ASP A 183 -14.27 16.13 0.25
CA ASP A 183 -13.63 17.25 0.91
C ASP A 183 -12.30 16.80 1.53
N ILE A 184 -11.21 17.44 1.18
CA ILE A 184 -9.89 17.13 1.72
C ILE A 184 -9.80 17.57 3.18
N VAL A 185 -9.58 16.63 4.09
CA VAL A 185 -9.42 16.89 5.52
C VAL A 185 -7.95 17.11 5.88
N LYS A 186 -7.07 16.22 5.39
CA LYS A 186 -5.61 16.33 5.53
C LYS A 186 -4.94 15.87 4.23
N SER A 187 -3.87 16.57 3.83
CA SER A 187 -3.01 16.16 2.73
C SER A 187 -1.60 16.67 3.01
N TYR A 188 -0.64 15.75 3.14
CA TYR A 188 0.71 16.08 3.60
C TYR A 188 1.73 15.02 3.17
N ASP A 189 3.01 15.37 3.31
CA ASP A 189 4.12 14.45 3.08
C ASP A 189 4.52 13.76 4.37
N MET A 190 4.68 12.44 4.29
CA MET A 190 5.21 11.62 5.37
C MET A 190 6.63 11.19 5.04
N LYS A 191 7.54 11.32 6.01
CA LYS A 191 8.90 10.81 5.86
C LYS A 191 8.87 9.28 5.77
N ARG A 192 9.58 8.71 4.81
CA ARG A 192 9.77 7.26 4.70
C ARG A 192 10.61 6.73 5.85
N SER A 193 10.29 5.54 6.30
CA SER A 193 11.15 4.80 7.23
C SER A 193 12.42 4.32 6.53
N ASP A 194 13.52 4.27 7.28
CA ASP A 194 14.76 3.65 6.80
C ASP A 194 14.52 2.17 6.49
N HIS A 195 15.22 1.67 5.48
CA HIS A 195 15.21 0.25 5.14
C HIS A 195 16.45 -0.42 5.76
N GLN A 196 16.23 -1.57 6.37
CA GLN A 196 17.31 -2.38 6.91
C GLN A 196 17.18 -3.83 6.42
N PHE A 197 18.25 -4.36 5.87
CA PHE A 197 18.32 -5.71 5.33
C PHE A 197 19.43 -6.51 6.00
N GLU A 198 19.11 -7.70 6.46
CA GLU A 198 20.07 -8.57 7.16
C GLU A 198 21.24 -8.98 6.28
N ASN A 199 21.02 -9.10 4.97
CA ASN A 199 22.01 -9.56 4.01
C ASN A 199 21.57 -9.25 2.57
N GLY A 200 22.43 -9.51 1.60
CA GLY A 200 22.14 -9.28 0.18
C GLY A 200 20.98 -10.11 -0.38
N GLU A 201 20.75 -11.29 0.15
CA GLU A 201 19.62 -12.13 -0.25
C GLU A 201 18.28 -11.49 0.15
N SER A 202 18.20 -10.84 1.32
CA SER A 202 17.00 -10.10 1.72
C SER A 202 16.75 -8.87 0.85
N ILE A 203 17.78 -8.21 0.33
CA ILE A 203 17.65 -7.13 -0.66
C ILE A 203 17.02 -7.66 -1.96
N ARG A 204 17.56 -8.77 -2.50
CA ARG A 204 17.03 -9.41 -3.72
C ARG A 204 15.56 -9.79 -3.57
N LYS A 205 15.22 -10.45 -2.47
CA LYS A 205 13.86 -10.88 -2.16
C LYS A 205 12.89 -9.72 -2.00
N TYR A 206 13.34 -8.65 -1.38
CA TYR A 206 12.53 -7.44 -1.20
C TYR A 206 12.09 -6.84 -2.53
N PHE A 207 13.05 -6.55 -3.42
CA PHE A 207 12.73 -5.94 -4.72
C PHE A 207 11.97 -6.89 -5.64
N TRP A 208 12.25 -8.20 -5.56
CA TRP A 208 11.43 -9.20 -6.25
C TRP A 208 9.97 -9.18 -5.78
N ALA A 209 9.75 -9.13 -4.47
CA ALA A 209 8.42 -9.16 -3.88
C ALA A 209 7.63 -7.86 -4.10
N THR A 210 8.31 -6.69 -4.06
CA THR A 210 7.67 -5.38 -4.26
C THR A 210 7.30 -5.10 -5.70
N THR A 211 7.91 -5.79 -6.68
CA THR A 211 7.62 -5.64 -8.11
C THR A 211 6.79 -6.77 -8.69
N HIS A 212 6.08 -7.53 -7.86
CA HIS A 212 5.28 -8.69 -8.29
C HIS A 212 6.08 -9.67 -9.18
N GLY A 213 7.39 -9.84 -8.89
CA GLY A 213 8.25 -10.77 -9.61
C GLY A 213 8.86 -10.23 -10.89
N VAL A 214 8.63 -8.98 -11.27
CA VAL A 214 9.25 -8.37 -12.47
C VAL A 214 10.75 -8.11 -12.26
N PHE A 215 11.15 -7.69 -11.07
CA PHE A 215 12.56 -7.69 -10.67
C PHE A 215 13.03 -9.13 -10.53
N ASP A 216 14.02 -9.53 -11.32
CA ASP A 216 14.55 -10.89 -11.30
C ASP A 216 15.78 -10.98 -10.38
N PRO A 217 15.67 -11.65 -9.21
CA PRO A 217 16.76 -11.76 -8.27
C PRO A 217 17.97 -12.55 -8.81
N TYR A 218 17.77 -13.42 -9.81
CA TYR A 218 18.83 -14.22 -10.42
C TYR A 218 19.73 -13.42 -11.37
N LEU A 219 19.28 -12.25 -11.84
CA LEU A 219 20.08 -11.32 -12.64
C LEU A 219 20.99 -10.43 -11.78
N VAL A 220 20.76 -10.41 -10.46
CA VAL A 220 21.58 -9.62 -9.52
C VAL A 220 22.85 -10.34 -9.16
N THR A 221 23.95 -10.00 -9.83
CA THR A 221 25.28 -10.57 -9.50
C THR A 221 25.78 -10.06 -8.16
N GLU A 222 26.70 -10.80 -7.54
CA GLU A 222 27.35 -10.37 -6.28
C GLU A 222 28.09 -9.04 -6.45
N ASP A 223 28.74 -8.84 -7.59
CA ASP A 223 29.47 -7.61 -7.90
C ASP A 223 28.54 -6.38 -7.98
N ARG A 224 27.38 -6.50 -8.67
CA ARG A 224 26.36 -5.45 -8.69
C ARG A 224 25.83 -5.15 -7.29
N LEU A 225 25.54 -6.19 -6.51
CA LEU A 225 25.00 -6.05 -5.16
C LEU A 225 26.00 -5.38 -4.21
N THR A 226 27.26 -5.81 -4.22
CA THR A 226 28.32 -5.20 -3.43
C THR A 226 28.48 -3.72 -3.80
N THR A 227 28.61 -3.41 -5.09
CA THR A 227 28.72 -2.03 -5.57
C THR A 227 27.54 -1.16 -5.13
N PHE A 228 26.32 -1.71 -5.19
CA PHE A 228 25.12 -1.01 -4.74
C PHE A 228 25.12 -0.75 -3.23
N CYS A 229 25.47 -1.76 -2.43
CA CYS A 229 25.56 -1.63 -0.98
C CYS A 229 26.64 -0.63 -0.58
N ASP A 230 27.85 -0.70 -1.14
CA ASP A 230 28.96 0.22 -0.88
C ASP A 230 28.60 1.69 -1.19
N ARG A 231 27.74 1.91 -2.19
CA ARG A 231 27.35 3.25 -2.63
C ARG A 231 26.20 3.85 -1.81
N TYR A 232 25.23 3.05 -1.41
CA TYR A 232 23.96 3.56 -0.88
C TYR A 232 23.66 3.14 0.56
N SER A 233 24.33 2.12 1.12
CA SER A 233 24.12 1.74 2.52
C SER A 233 24.93 2.59 3.47
N ILE A 234 24.48 2.66 4.72
CA ILE A 234 25.26 3.21 5.82
C ILE A 234 25.92 2.05 6.55
N GLY A 235 27.25 2.12 6.68
CA GLY A 235 28.08 1.06 7.24
C GLY A 235 28.61 0.12 6.17
N ASP A 236 29.76 -0.48 6.47
CA ASP A 236 30.54 -1.26 5.51
C ASP A 236 30.12 -2.73 5.44
N ASP A 237 29.31 -3.19 6.41
CA ASP A 237 28.90 -4.58 6.56
C ASP A 237 27.37 -4.72 6.84
N ALA A 238 26.87 -5.94 6.68
CA ALA A 238 25.49 -6.27 7.07
C ALA A 238 25.30 -6.13 8.61
N PRO A 239 24.10 -5.69 9.07
CA PRO A 239 22.91 -5.42 8.28
C PRO A 239 23.02 -4.12 7.47
N PHE A 240 22.66 -4.20 6.19
CA PHE A 240 22.66 -3.04 5.30
C PHE A 240 21.52 -2.09 5.66
N ARG A 241 21.84 -0.83 5.90
CA ARG A 241 20.87 0.21 6.23
C ARG A 241 20.86 1.30 5.16
N PHE A 242 19.68 1.56 4.61
CA PHE A 242 19.45 2.59 3.61
C PHE A 242 18.54 3.65 4.22
N LEU A 243 18.98 4.90 4.19
CA LEU A 243 18.18 6.00 4.75
C LEU A 243 16.99 6.32 3.85
N GLY A 244 15.83 6.51 4.49
CA GLY A 244 14.68 7.17 3.89
C GLY A 244 14.81 8.72 3.91
N GLU A 245 16.02 9.25 4.05
CA GLU A 245 16.25 10.67 4.17
C GLU A 245 16.08 11.37 2.82
N GLY A 246 15.22 12.41 2.79
CA GLY A 246 14.85 13.08 1.55
C GLY A 246 13.76 12.40 0.74
N ASP A 247 13.40 11.16 1.03
CA ASP A 247 12.26 10.48 0.41
C ASP A 247 11.00 10.61 1.26
N PHE A 248 9.95 11.08 0.62
CA PHE A 248 8.63 11.22 1.22
C PHE A 248 7.62 10.40 0.43
N HIS A 249 6.50 10.11 1.07
CA HIS A 249 5.31 9.59 0.42
C HIS A 249 4.13 10.45 0.80
N SER A 250 3.11 10.50 -0.04
CA SER A 250 1.94 11.32 0.19
C SER A 250 0.92 10.60 1.05
N ALA A 251 0.32 11.34 1.98
CA ALA A 251 -0.80 10.89 2.80
C ALA A 251 -2.00 11.83 2.59
N LEU A 252 -3.19 11.25 2.43
CA LEU A 252 -4.42 11.98 2.19
C LEU A 252 -5.57 11.36 2.97
N ILE A 253 -6.30 12.21 3.69
CA ILE A 253 -7.60 11.86 4.30
C ILE A 253 -8.63 12.80 3.70
N ALA A 254 -9.68 12.23 3.12
CA ALA A 254 -10.77 12.99 2.53
C ALA A 254 -12.12 12.41 2.96
N ALA A 255 -13.03 13.27 3.41
CA ALA A 255 -14.37 12.89 3.83
C ALA A 255 -15.34 12.98 2.65
N LYS A 256 -16.35 12.11 2.64
CA LYS A 256 -17.47 12.21 1.72
C LYS A 256 -18.21 13.51 2.03
N SER A 257 -18.29 14.43 1.04
CA SER A 257 -19.01 15.68 1.21
C SER A 257 -20.48 15.41 1.50
N ALA A 258 -21.03 16.07 2.50
CA ALA A 258 -22.46 16.07 2.69
C ALA A 258 -23.10 16.71 1.44
N LYS A 259 -23.95 15.94 0.71
CA LYS A 259 -24.72 16.54 -0.38
C LYS A 259 -25.52 17.70 0.22
N PRO A 260 -25.46 18.90 -0.36
CA PRO A 260 -26.41 19.92 0.02
C PRO A 260 -27.80 19.33 -0.18
N VAL A 261 -28.62 19.35 0.86
CA VAL A 261 -30.04 19.05 0.74
C VAL A 261 -30.56 20.14 -0.20
N ILE A 262 -30.66 19.82 -1.49
CA ILE A 262 -31.35 20.66 -2.44
C ILE A 262 -32.82 20.55 -2.01
N GLY A 263 -33.23 21.55 -1.21
CA GLY A 263 -34.62 21.69 -0.80
C GLY A 263 -35.46 21.75 -2.06
N GLY A 264 -36.42 20.83 -2.18
CA GLY A 264 -37.43 20.83 -3.18
C GLY A 264 -38.37 22.02 -3.02
#